data_3245091d2a00300c1a53172a6405d8de
#
_entry.id   3245091d2a00300c1a53172a6405d8de
#
_cell.length_a   1.000
_cell.length_b   1.000
_cell.length_c   1.000
_cell.angle_alpha   90.00
_cell.angle_beta   90.00
_cell.angle_gamma   90.00
#
_symmetry.space_group_name_H-M   'P 1'
#
loop_
_entity.id
_entity.type
_entity.pdbx_description
1 polymer ?
#
loop_
_entity_poly.entity_id
_entity_poly.type
_entity_poly.pdbx_seq_one_letter_code
_entity_poly.pdbx_strand_id
1 'polypeptide(L)'
;RQATGKTQLRIDEARRFEAVALSRAQAGDVPALGALLMMYLGLRQGEVAARVARDIDDGGRVLWVPSGKTKNARRRLKIPEHLRPLVLAVAKDKRPDEPIFYPAHHQQHNRGYYVGRVKRLCRMASVPEVVPHSLRGLHATLALEGGATADAVAKALGHSSFAMTAQHYASPSSVANSRSSRVADALSAEGAAEGLNVEKLLKNMSQKDLLALLGGLASLGLGSQSSDDNHPT
;
A
#
# COMPACT_ATOMS: atom_id res chain seq x y z
N ARG A 1 17.36 3.18 29.52
CA ARG A 1 16.55 4.18 28.77
C ARG A 1 15.71 3.39 27.80
N GLN A 2 14.39 3.31 28.04
CA GLN A 2 13.47 2.82 27.03
C GLN A 2 13.58 3.74 25.82
N ALA A 3 13.87 3.17 24.65
CA ALA A 3 13.84 3.90 23.39
C ALA A 3 12.40 4.36 23.16
N THR A 4 12.11 5.63 23.41
CA THR A 4 10.85 6.24 23.02
C THR A 4 10.77 6.17 21.50
N GLY A 5 9.94 5.26 20.99
CA GLY A 5 9.70 5.12 19.55
C GLY A 5 9.27 6.47 18.97
N LYS A 6 9.66 6.77 17.74
CA LYS A 6 9.21 7.99 17.06
C LYS A 6 7.68 7.96 16.96
N THR A 7 7.05 9.08 17.25
CA THR A 7 5.59 9.25 17.13
C THR A 7 5.12 8.80 15.75
N GLN A 8 4.16 7.88 15.72
CA GLN A 8 3.48 7.44 14.50
C GLN A 8 2.03 7.93 14.54
N LEU A 9 1.44 8.11 13.36
CA LEU A 9 0.01 8.38 13.23
C LEU A 9 -0.78 7.10 13.57
N ARG A 10 -1.90 7.26 14.27
CA ARG A 10 -2.91 6.22 14.41
C ARG A 10 -3.66 6.04 13.09
N ILE A 11 -4.43 4.97 12.93
CA ILE A 11 -5.13 4.66 11.66
C ILE A 11 -6.03 5.83 11.21
N ASP A 12 -6.83 6.39 12.12
CA ASP A 12 -7.73 7.50 11.77
C ASP A 12 -6.98 8.81 11.45
N GLU A 13 -5.86 9.04 12.12
CA GLU A 13 -4.96 10.15 11.82
C GLU A 13 -4.28 9.96 10.46
N ALA A 14 -3.87 8.72 10.16
CA ALA A 14 -3.27 8.35 8.87
C ALA A 14 -4.26 8.53 7.72
N ARG A 15 -5.54 8.18 7.90
CA ARG A 15 -6.60 8.41 6.90
C ARG A 15 -6.83 9.90 6.64
N ARG A 16 -6.87 10.73 7.70
CA ARG A 16 -6.97 12.20 7.54
C ARG A 16 -5.75 12.79 6.84
N PHE A 17 -4.56 12.36 7.23
CA PHE A 17 -3.31 12.76 6.57
C PHE A 17 -3.32 12.39 5.08
N GLU A 18 -3.69 11.16 4.77
CA GLU A 18 -3.80 10.65 3.39
C GLU A 18 -4.77 11.48 2.55
N ALA A 19 -5.99 11.73 3.05
CA ALA A 19 -7.01 12.50 2.34
C ALA A 19 -6.51 13.91 1.99
N VAL A 20 -5.87 14.58 2.93
CA VAL A 20 -5.27 15.91 2.71
C VAL A 20 -4.12 15.82 1.73
N ALA A 21 -3.20 14.85 1.89
CA ALA A 21 -2.06 14.70 1.01
C ALA A 21 -2.49 14.35 -0.43
N LEU A 22 -3.53 13.52 -0.59
CA LEU A 22 -4.09 13.17 -1.90
C LEU A 22 -4.72 14.38 -2.58
N SER A 23 -5.56 15.13 -1.88
CA SER A 23 -6.16 16.37 -2.39
C SER A 23 -5.09 17.38 -2.83
N ARG A 24 -4.03 17.53 -2.04
CA ARG A 24 -2.90 18.42 -2.39
C ARG A 24 -2.12 17.91 -3.60
N ALA A 25 -1.88 16.60 -3.69
CA ALA A 25 -1.19 15.98 -4.82
C ALA A 25 -2.00 16.14 -6.12
N GLN A 26 -3.32 15.98 -6.07
CA GLN A 26 -4.25 16.24 -7.18
C GLN A 26 -4.22 17.70 -7.63
N ALA A 27 -4.00 18.63 -6.70
CA ALA A 27 -3.80 20.05 -6.99
C ALA A 27 -2.36 20.40 -7.45
N GLY A 28 -1.51 19.40 -7.74
CA GLY A 28 -0.15 19.59 -8.25
C GLY A 28 0.93 19.78 -7.17
N ASP A 29 0.64 19.55 -5.90
CA ASP A 29 1.65 19.59 -4.83
C ASP A 29 2.52 18.33 -4.86
N VAL A 30 3.60 18.38 -5.64
CA VAL A 30 4.55 17.25 -5.83
C VAL A 30 5.13 16.73 -4.49
N PRO A 31 5.54 17.55 -3.53
CA PRO A 31 5.91 17.09 -2.20
C PRO A 31 4.84 16.29 -1.47
N ALA A 32 3.56 16.60 -1.66
CA ALA A 32 2.48 15.82 -1.06
C ALA A 32 2.39 14.41 -1.68
N LEU A 33 2.56 14.31 -3.00
CA LEU A 33 2.69 13.02 -3.68
C LEU A 33 3.90 12.23 -3.16
N GLY A 34 5.06 12.89 -2.96
CA GLY A 34 6.22 12.26 -2.35
C GLY A 34 5.96 11.71 -0.95
N ALA A 35 5.18 12.43 -0.12
CA ALA A 35 4.78 11.95 1.21
C ALA A 35 3.86 10.72 1.13
N LEU A 36 2.91 10.68 0.18
CA LEU A 36 2.10 9.49 -0.09
C LEU A 36 2.95 8.29 -0.50
N LEU A 37 3.96 8.48 -1.35
CA LEU A 37 4.87 7.40 -1.73
C LEU A 37 5.69 6.88 -0.54
N MET A 38 6.07 7.73 0.41
CA MET A 38 6.70 7.30 1.66
C MET A 38 5.74 6.44 2.50
N MET A 39 4.47 6.81 2.56
CA MET A 39 3.45 6.09 3.32
C MET A 39 3.06 4.77 2.65
N TYR A 40 2.81 4.76 1.33
CA TYR A 40 2.33 3.58 0.61
C TYR A 40 3.42 2.59 0.21
N LEU A 41 4.63 3.09 -0.10
CA LEU A 41 5.73 2.26 -0.59
C LEU A 41 6.87 2.10 0.42
N GLY A 42 6.76 2.73 1.58
CA GLY A 42 7.79 2.70 2.60
C GLY A 42 9.12 3.32 2.17
N LEU A 43 9.11 4.26 1.23
CA LEU A 43 10.32 4.93 0.74
C LEU A 43 10.96 5.81 1.81
N ARG A 44 12.29 5.86 1.83
CA ARG A 44 13.01 6.90 2.57
C ARG A 44 12.89 8.24 1.85
N GLN A 45 12.89 9.36 2.59
CA GLN A 45 12.84 10.69 1.96
C GLN A 45 13.93 10.91 0.91
N GLY A 46 15.14 10.41 1.14
CA GLY A 46 16.24 10.49 0.17
C GLY A 46 16.01 9.58 -1.04
N GLU A 47 15.31 8.46 -0.88
CA GLU A 47 14.91 7.62 -2.01
C GLU A 47 13.87 8.34 -2.88
N VAL A 48 12.88 9.01 -2.27
CA VAL A 48 11.89 9.80 -3.01
C VAL A 48 12.57 10.97 -3.74
N ALA A 49 13.40 11.74 -3.04
CA ALA A 49 14.09 12.89 -3.61
C ALA A 49 15.01 12.53 -4.79
N ALA A 50 15.60 11.33 -4.77
CA ALA A 50 16.53 10.87 -5.80
C ALA A 50 15.83 10.18 -7.00
N ARG A 51 14.50 10.15 -7.06
CA ARG A 51 13.79 9.53 -8.20
C ARG A 51 13.79 10.44 -9.41
N VAL A 52 14.09 9.84 -10.56
CA VAL A 52 14.08 10.48 -11.86
C VAL A 52 12.98 9.90 -12.75
N ALA A 53 12.66 10.55 -13.86
CA ALA A 53 11.53 10.14 -14.69
C ALA A 53 11.65 8.70 -15.22
N ARG A 54 12.84 8.25 -15.60
CA ARG A 54 13.10 6.88 -16.06
C ARG A 54 12.91 5.80 -14.98
N ASP A 55 12.79 6.17 -13.70
CA ASP A 55 12.53 5.23 -12.62
C ASP A 55 11.05 4.79 -12.57
N ILE A 56 10.18 5.48 -13.32
CA ILE A 56 8.78 5.10 -13.52
C ILE A 56 8.71 4.16 -14.70
N ASP A 57 8.18 2.96 -14.50
CA ASP A 57 8.14 1.88 -15.47
C ASP A 57 6.72 1.31 -15.60
N ASP A 58 6.51 0.47 -16.63
CA ASP A 58 5.24 -0.23 -16.90
C ASP A 58 4.03 0.72 -16.86
N GLY A 59 4.12 1.84 -17.57
CA GLY A 59 3.04 2.81 -17.65
C GLY A 59 2.63 3.36 -16.29
N GLY A 60 3.57 3.58 -15.38
CA GLY A 60 3.35 4.12 -14.05
C GLY A 60 2.93 3.11 -12.99
N ARG A 61 2.99 1.79 -13.29
CA ARG A 61 2.66 0.74 -12.31
C ARG A 61 3.82 0.43 -11.38
N VAL A 62 5.05 0.66 -11.81
CA VAL A 62 6.26 0.29 -11.11
C VAL A 62 7.16 1.50 -10.89
N LEU A 63 7.66 1.62 -9.67
CA LEU A 63 8.72 2.55 -9.31
C LEU A 63 10.01 1.77 -9.01
N TRP A 64 11.06 2.08 -9.74
CA TRP A 64 12.39 1.54 -9.50
C TRP A 64 13.12 2.34 -8.42
N VAL A 65 13.79 1.62 -7.51
CA VAL A 65 14.78 2.15 -6.59
C VAL A 65 16.12 1.54 -6.97
N PRO A 66 16.91 2.17 -7.87
CA PRO A 66 18.12 1.57 -8.44
C PRO A 66 19.29 1.52 -7.46
N SER A 67 19.27 2.37 -6.42
CA SER A 67 20.37 2.48 -5.45
C SER A 67 19.88 2.97 -4.11
N GLY A 68 20.65 2.75 -3.06
CA GLY A 68 20.38 3.23 -1.71
C GLY A 68 21.51 2.88 -0.75
N LYS A 69 21.34 3.18 0.52
CA LYS A 69 22.38 3.02 1.58
C LYS A 69 22.83 1.57 1.79
N THR A 70 22.05 0.58 1.39
CA THR A 70 22.32 -0.85 1.61
C THR A 70 22.31 -1.63 0.30
N LYS A 71 22.96 -2.80 0.26
CA LYS A 71 22.93 -3.71 -0.91
C LYS A 71 21.49 -4.10 -1.32
N ASN A 72 20.59 -4.22 -0.35
CA ASN A 72 19.18 -4.58 -0.54
C ASN A 72 18.28 -3.36 -0.89
N ALA A 73 18.87 -2.19 -1.12
CA ALA A 73 18.09 -1.01 -1.47
C ALA A 73 17.51 -1.09 -2.88
N ARG A 74 18.14 -1.85 -3.80
CA ARG A 74 17.65 -2.05 -5.17
C ARG A 74 16.37 -2.86 -5.15
N ARG A 75 15.27 -2.25 -5.61
CA ARG A 75 13.97 -2.91 -5.62
C ARG A 75 13.00 -2.26 -6.57
N ARG A 76 12.00 -3.04 -6.97
CA ARG A 76 10.84 -2.57 -7.73
C ARG A 76 9.66 -2.50 -6.78
N LEU A 77 8.92 -1.41 -6.82
CA LEU A 77 7.76 -1.17 -5.95
C LEU A 77 6.53 -0.95 -6.82
N LYS A 78 5.45 -1.65 -6.51
CA LYS A 78 4.17 -1.47 -7.21
C LYS A 78 3.51 -0.19 -6.71
N ILE A 79 3.25 0.76 -7.61
CA ILE A 79 2.53 2.00 -7.31
C ILE A 79 1.04 1.69 -7.18
N PRO A 80 0.37 2.12 -6.09
CA PRO A 80 -1.07 2.01 -5.95
C PRO A 80 -1.82 2.66 -7.12
N GLU A 81 -2.91 2.05 -7.55
CA GLU A 81 -3.60 2.42 -8.78
C GLU A 81 -4.10 3.86 -8.77
N HIS A 82 -4.61 4.32 -7.62
CA HIS A 82 -5.10 5.69 -7.44
C HIS A 82 -3.99 6.77 -7.46
N LEU A 83 -2.71 6.39 -7.20
CA LEU A 83 -1.56 7.30 -7.29
C LEU A 83 -0.93 7.33 -8.68
N ARG A 84 -1.18 6.31 -9.50
CA ARG A 84 -0.57 6.15 -10.81
C ARG A 84 -0.78 7.35 -11.73
N PRO A 85 -1.99 7.92 -11.90
CA PRO A 85 -2.19 9.11 -12.73
C PRO A 85 -1.37 10.30 -12.26
N LEU A 86 -1.23 10.49 -10.94
CA LEU A 86 -0.47 11.58 -10.35
C LEU A 86 1.03 11.42 -10.61
N VAL A 87 1.55 10.20 -10.47
CA VAL A 87 2.96 9.88 -10.75
C VAL A 87 3.27 10.10 -12.24
N LEU A 88 2.39 9.66 -13.14
CA LEU A 88 2.55 9.90 -14.57
C LEU A 88 2.51 11.39 -14.92
N ALA A 89 1.63 12.16 -14.28
CA ALA A 89 1.52 13.60 -14.50
C ALA A 89 2.81 14.35 -14.13
N VAL A 90 3.45 13.99 -13.01
CA VAL A 90 4.72 14.65 -12.62
C VAL A 90 5.93 14.18 -13.44
N ALA A 91 5.84 12.99 -14.04
CA ALA A 91 6.90 12.48 -14.93
C ALA A 91 6.72 12.92 -16.39
N LYS A 92 5.51 13.40 -16.74
CA LYS A 92 5.20 13.89 -18.09
C LYS A 92 6.16 15.03 -18.48
N ASP A 93 6.61 15.01 -19.71
CA ASP A 93 7.49 16.03 -20.29
C ASP A 93 8.85 16.21 -19.59
N LYS A 94 9.20 15.28 -18.67
CA LYS A 94 10.50 15.24 -18.02
C LYS A 94 11.50 14.42 -18.83
N ARG A 95 12.76 14.86 -18.85
CA ARG A 95 13.85 14.05 -19.40
C ARG A 95 14.07 12.81 -18.53
N PRO A 96 14.57 11.70 -19.09
CA PRO A 96 14.76 10.45 -18.34
C PRO A 96 15.54 10.58 -17.04
N ASP A 97 16.52 11.48 -16.99
CA ASP A 97 17.42 11.75 -15.87
C ASP A 97 16.95 12.89 -14.95
N GLU A 98 15.82 13.53 -15.28
CA GLU A 98 15.32 14.68 -14.53
C GLU A 98 14.59 14.26 -13.25
N PRO A 99 14.90 14.90 -12.09
CA PRO A 99 14.20 14.64 -10.83
C PRO A 99 12.71 14.96 -10.91
N ILE A 100 11.87 14.06 -10.36
CA ILE A 100 10.41 14.20 -10.42
C ILE A 100 9.76 14.60 -9.11
N PHE A 101 10.39 14.30 -7.96
CA PHE A 101 9.82 14.60 -6.63
C PHE A 101 10.64 15.62 -5.84
N TYR A 102 11.63 16.23 -6.48
CA TYR A 102 12.50 17.21 -5.85
C TYR A 102 12.80 18.34 -6.84
N PRO A 103 12.79 19.61 -6.40
CA PRO A 103 13.06 20.72 -7.30
C PRO A 103 14.46 20.63 -7.90
N ALA A 104 14.56 20.74 -9.22
CA ALA A 104 15.82 20.61 -9.96
C ALA A 104 16.89 21.65 -9.57
N HIS A 105 16.46 22.83 -9.08
CA HIS A 105 17.37 23.90 -8.67
C HIS A 105 18.00 23.71 -7.28
N HIS A 106 17.56 22.71 -6.52
CA HIS A 106 18.21 22.34 -5.26
C HIS A 106 19.32 21.32 -5.53
N GLN A 107 20.54 21.79 -5.77
CA GLN A 107 21.71 20.95 -6.08
C GLN A 107 22.18 20.06 -4.94
N GLN A 108 21.74 20.27 -3.71
CA GLN A 108 22.02 19.42 -2.56
C GLN A 108 20.73 18.89 -2.00
N HIS A 109 20.63 17.57 -1.86
CA HIS A 109 19.50 16.92 -1.19
C HIS A 109 19.37 17.42 0.24
N ASN A 110 18.64 18.51 0.43
CA ASN A 110 18.36 19.03 1.74
C ASN A 110 17.54 17.99 2.52
N ARG A 111 18.18 17.34 3.50
CA ARG A 111 17.53 16.34 4.37
C ARG A 111 16.28 16.89 5.08
N GLY A 112 16.19 18.22 5.24
CA GLY A 112 15.03 18.91 5.83
C GLY A 112 13.87 19.14 4.86
N TYR A 113 14.05 18.99 3.56
CA TYR A 113 13.03 19.35 2.56
C TYR A 113 11.66 18.69 2.84
N TYR A 114 11.63 17.38 2.97
CA TYR A 114 10.40 16.65 3.25
C TYR A 114 9.92 16.79 4.69
N VAL A 115 10.79 17.09 5.66
CA VAL A 115 10.40 17.26 7.06
C VAL A 115 9.38 18.40 7.18
N GLY A 116 9.67 19.57 6.65
CA GLY A 116 8.76 20.72 6.68
C GLY A 116 7.46 20.45 5.91
N ARG A 117 7.51 19.74 4.80
CA ARG A 117 6.34 19.40 3.98
C ARG A 117 5.40 18.43 4.69
N VAL A 118 5.93 17.36 5.27
CA VAL A 118 5.16 16.37 6.03
C VAL A 118 4.51 17.04 7.25
N LYS A 119 5.24 17.85 8.01
CA LYS A 119 4.68 18.59 9.14
C LYS A 119 3.55 19.55 8.71
N ARG A 120 3.71 20.25 7.58
CA ARG A 120 2.64 21.09 7.04
C ARG A 120 1.39 20.29 6.70
N LEU A 121 1.53 19.13 6.05
CA LEU A 121 0.41 18.21 5.76
C LEU A 121 -0.26 17.73 7.06
N CYS A 122 0.51 17.40 8.10
CA CYS A 122 -0.04 17.03 9.41
C CYS A 122 -0.91 18.16 10.00
N ARG A 123 -0.42 19.41 9.98
CA ARG A 123 -1.20 20.56 10.45
C ARG A 123 -2.51 20.74 9.66
N MET A 124 -2.44 20.63 8.33
CA MET A 124 -3.62 20.73 7.46
C MET A 124 -4.63 19.61 7.72
N ALA A 125 -4.16 18.41 8.08
CA ALA A 125 -4.99 17.26 8.42
C ALA A 125 -5.47 17.25 9.88
N SER A 126 -5.06 18.23 10.69
CA SER A 126 -5.33 18.27 12.13
C SER A 126 -4.91 16.97 12.84
N VAL A 127 -3.69 16.52 12.55
CA VAL A 127 -3.08 15.34 13.17
C VAL A 127 -1.73 15.70 13.82
N PRO A 128 -1.22 14.89 14.76
CA PRO A 128 0.09 15.11 15.36
C PRO A 128 1.20 15.25 14.32
N GLU A 129 2.13 16.18 14.52
CA GLU A 129 3.26 16.36 13.62
C GLU A 129 4.20 15.16 13.66
N VAL A 130 4.37 14.53 12.51
CA VAL A 130 5.33 13.44 12.32
C VAL A 130 6.41 13.83 11.30
N VAL A 131 7.43 13.00 11.17
CA VAL A 131 8.52 13.16 10.21
C VAL A 131 8.44 12.11 9.09
N PRO A 132 9.11 12.30 7.95
CA PRO A 132 9.09 11.34 6.84
C PRO A 132 9.38 9.89 7.25
N HIS A 133 10.30 9.70 8.20
CA HIS A 133 10.62 8.36 8.69
C HIS A 133 9.45 7.70 9.44
N SER A 134 8.59 8.48 10.07
CA SER A 134 7.38 7.96 10.73
C SER A 134 6.36 7.44 9.72
N LEU A 135 6.23 8.06 8.52
CA LEU A 135 5.37 7.56 7.44
C LEU A 135 5.85 6.19 6.92
N ARG A 136 7.16 6.02 6.79
CA ARG A 136 7.75 4.73 6.45
C ARG A 136 7.56 3.70 7.58
N GLY A 137 7.62 4.13 8.84
CA GLY A 137 7.30 3.30 10.00
C GLY A 137 5.84 2.85 9.99
N LEU A 138 4.92 3.77 9.70
CA LEU A 138 3.50 3.48 9.54
C LEU A 138 3.25 2.44 8.44
N HIS A 139 3.90 2.58 7.26
CA HIS A 139 3.85 1.57 6.21
C HIS A 139 4.20 0.16 6.73
N ALA A 140 5.31 0.05 7.48
CA ALA A 140 5.72 -1.24 8.03
C ALA A 140 4.70 -1.81 9.02
N THR A 141 4.17 -0.98 9.91
CA THR A 141 3.14 -1.37 10.89
C THR A 141 1.88 -1.86 10.18
N LEU A 142 1.32 -1.06 9.27
CA LEU A 142 0.12 -1.42 8.52
C LEU A 142 0.29 -2.68 7.66
N ALA A 143 1.47 -2.87 7.05
CA ALA A 143 1.75 -4.08 6.28
C ALA A 143 1.79 -5.33 7.17
N LEU A 144 2.39 -5.24 8.36
CA LEU A 144 2.41 -6.33 9.33
C LEU A 144 1.01 -6.64 9.88
N GLU A 145 0.23 -5.63 10.22
CA GLU A 145 -1.16 -5.76 10.66
C GLU A 145 -2.05 -6.35 9.56
N GLY A 146 -1.84 -5.93 8.31
CA GLY A 146 -2.47 -6.51 7.11
C GLY A 146 -1.97 -7.91 6.75
N GLY A 147 -1.09 -8.48 7.58
CA GLY A 147 -0.65 -9.86 7.52
C GLY A 147 0.55 -10.14 6.63
N ALA A 148 1.28 -9.14 6.17
CA ALA A 148 2.56 -9.38 5.52
C ALA A 148 3.57 -9.99 6.51
N THR A 149 4.43 -10.88 6.03
CA THR A 149 5.51 -11.39 6.87
C THR A 149 6.55 -10.31 7.12
N ALA A 150 7.19 -10.35 8.27
CA ALA A 150 8.22 -9.37 8.60
C ALA A 150 9.43 -9.45 7.65
N ASP A 151 9.71 -10.61 7.04
CA ASP A 151 10.71 -10.75 5.98
C ASP A 151 10.27 -10.02 4.70
N ALA A 152 9.02 -10.17 4.28
CA ALA A 152 8.48 -9.44 3.13
C ALA A 152 8.52 -7.92 3.35
N VAL A 153 8.17 -7.45 4.56
CA VAL A 153 8.24 -6.03 4.93
C VAL A 153 9.70 -5.56 4.93
N ALA A 154 10.63 -6.34 5.48
CA ALA A 154 12.06 -6.00 5.48
C ALA A 154 12.61 -5.86 4.05
N LYS A 155 12.26 -6.78 3.15
CA LYS A 155 12.61 -6.73 1.73
C LYS A 155 12.01 -5.51 1.04
N ALA A 156 10.71 -5.25 1.23
CA ALA A 156 10.02 -4.09 0.66
C ALA A 156 10.64 -2.77 1.14
N LEU A 157 11.07 -2.70 2.38
CA LEU A 157 11.78 -1.55 2.94
C LEU A 157 13.25 -1.47 2.51
N GLY A 158 13.86 -2.54 1.97
CA GLY A 158 15.29 -2.59 1.68
C GLY A 158 16.13 -2.53 2.95
N HIS A 159 15.72 -3.25 4.01
CA HIS A 159 16.51 -3.44 5.21
C HIS A 159 17.56 -4.53 4.98
N SER A 160 18.74 -4.38 5.59
CA SER A 160 19.81 -5.37 5.48
C SER A 160 19.56 -6.61 6.35
N SER A 161 18.71 -6.52 7.36
CA SER A 161 18.33 -7.63 8.21
C SER A 161 16.87 -7.53 8.69
N PHE A 162 16.27 -8.69 8.89
CA PHE A 162 14.96 -8.85 9.54
C PHE A 162 14.94 -8.27 10.96
N ALA A 163 16.04 -8.40 11.70
CA ALA A 163 16.16 -7.91 13.08
C ALA A 163 15.84 -6.41 13.19
N MET A 164 16.24 -5.60 12.20
CA MET A 164 15.90 -4.17 12.16
C MET A 164 14.41 -3.93 12.04
N THR A 165 13.68 -4.72 11.25
CA THR A 165 12.23 -4.60 11.11
C THR A 165 11.54 -5.06 12.39
N ALA A 166 11.96 -6.19 12.95
CA ALA A 166 11.43 -6.71 14.21
C ALA A 166 11.66 -5.75 15.39
N GLN A 167 12.85 -5.18 15.50
CA GLN A 167 13.19 -4.28 16.61
C GLN A 167 12.44 -2.94 16.57
N HIS A 168 12.13 -2.42 15.40
CA HIS A 168 11.54 -1.09 15.26
C HIS A 168 10.03 -1.09 15.06
N TYR A 169 9.43 -2.20 14.60
CA TYR A 169 8.03 -2.23 14.17
C TYR A 169 7.22 -3.39 14.76
N ALA A 170 7.87 -4.41 15.30
CA ALA A 170 7.17 -5.48 15.99
C ALA A 170 6.93 -5.08 17.45
N SER A 171 5.84 -4.36 17.73
CA SER A 171 5.27 -4.40 19.06
C SER A 171 4.86 -5.86 19.33
N PRO A 172 5.25 -6.44 20.50
CA PRO A 172 4.86 -7.83 20.84
C PRO A 172 3.36 -8.08 20.74
N SER A 173 2.53 -7.06 20.99
CA SER A 173 1.07 -7.11 20.90
C SER A 173 0.54 -7.17 19.46
N SER A 174 1.11 -6.43 18.51
CA SER A 174 0.62 -6.43 17.12
C SER A 174 0.94 -7.74 16.39
N VAL A 175 2.12 -8.33 16.67
CA VAL A 175 2.52 -9.63 16.11
C VAL A 175 1.72 -10.77 16.72
N ALA A 176 1.42 -10.71 18.02
CA ALA A 176 0.61 -11.73 18.71
C ALA A 176 -0.85 -11.71 18.22
N ASN A 177 -1.47 -10.52 18.12
CA ASN A 177 -2.85 -10.38 17.68
C ASN A 177 -3.06 -10.82 16.23
N SER A 178 -2.15 -10.49 15.32
CA SER A 178 -2.27 -10.91 13.92
C SER A 178 -2.07 -12.41 13.72
N ARG A 179 -1.29 -13.07 14.58
CA ARG A 179 -1.14 -14.54 14.56
C ARG A 179 -2.36 -15.24 15.12
N SER A 180 -2.91 -14.74 16.22
CA SER A 180 -4.08 -15.34 16.88
C SER A 180 -5.33 -15.21 16.01
N SER A 181 -5.59 -14.06 15.38
CA SER A 181 -6.71 -13.92 14.46
C SER A 181 -6.60 -14.84 13.25
N ARG A 182 -5.41 -14.95 12.64
CA ARG A 182 -5.18 -15.87 11.51
C ARG A 182 -5.37 -17.34 11.87
N VAL A 183 -4.96 -17.76 13.07
CA VAL A 183 -5.23 -19.13 13.56
C VAL A 183 -6.71 -19.31 13.78
N ALA A 184 -7.39 -18.33 14.37
CA ALA A 184 -8.84 -18.37 14.55
C ALA A 184 -9.58 -18.41 13.20
N ASP A 185 -9.19 -17.57 12.24
CA ASP A 185 -9.77 -17.52 10.89
C ASP A 185 -9.53 -18.84 10.13
N ALA A 186 -8.34 -19.44 10.26
CA ALA A 186 -8.02 -20.73 9.65
C ALA A 186 -8.75 -21.90 10.28
N LEU A 187 -9.12 -21.81 11.55
CA LEU A 187 -9.85 -22.83 12.28
C LEU A 187 -11.38 -22.63 12.26
N SER A 188 -11.86 -21.44 11.91
CA SER A 188 -13.27 -21.17 11.75
C SER A 188 -13.78 -21.75 10.43
N ALA A 189 -14.95 -22.44 10.48
CA ALA A 189 -15.58 -23.02 9.29
C ALA A 189 -15.95 -21.95 8.22
N GLU A 190 -16.04 -20.67 8.59
CA GLU A 190 -16.25 -19.55 7.71
C GLU A 190 -15.03 -19.23 6.83
N GLY A 191 -13.81 -19.45 7.31
CA GLY A 191 -12.59 -19.31 6.53
C GLY A 191 -12.47 -20.28 5.35
N ALA A 192 -13.17 -21.40 5.38
CA ALA A 192 -13.23 -22.36 4.28
C ALA A 192 -14.21 -21.92 3.16
N ALA A 193 -15.18 -21.06 3.46
CA ALA A 193 -16.19 -20.59 2.52
C ALA A 193 -15.76 -19.28 1.77
N GLU A 194 -14.87 -18.48 2.33
CA GLU A 194 -14.36 -17.27 1.66
C GLU A 194 -13.41 -17.54 0.49
N GLY A 195 -12.96 -18.78 0.30
CA GLY A 195 -12.15 -19.19 -0.86
C GLY A 195 -12.87 -19.05 -2.22
N LEU A 196 -14.19 -19.03 -2.23
CA LEU A 196 -15.00 -18.85 -3.44
C LEU A 196 -16.11 -17.82 -3.17
N ASN A 197 -15.75 -16.52 -3.23
CA ASN A 197 -16.76 -15.49 -3.25
C ASN A 197 -17.42 -15.48 -4.65
N VAL A 198 -18.48 -16.33 -4.77
CA VAL A 198 -19.24 -16.57 -6.00
C VAL A 198 -19.83 -15.26 -6.54
N GLU A 199 -20.24 -14.33 -5.67
CA GLU A 199 -20.72 -13.00 -6.10
C GLU A 199 -19.63 -12.15 -6.77
N LYS A 200 -18.40 -12.22 -6.25
CA LYS A 200 -17.26 -11.48 -6.82
C LYS A 200 -16.77 -12.11 -8.13
N LEU A 201 -16.88 -13.43 -8.23
CA LEU A 201 -16.61 -14.16 -9.46
C LEU A 201 -17.67 -13.84 -10.53
N LEU A 202 -18.95 -13.87 -10.19
CA LEU A 202 -20.06 -13.56 -11.11
C LEU A 202 -20.03 -12.10 -11.59
N LYS A 203 -19.69 -11.14 -10.74
CA LYS A 203 -19.54 -9.71 -11.12
C LYS A 203 -18.39 -9.45 -12.09
N ASN A 204 -17.36 -10.30 -12.12
CA ASN A 204 -16.19 -10.14 -12.97
C ASN A 204 -16.25 -11.03 -14.24
N MET A 205 -17.28 -11.83 -14.42
CA MET A 205 -17.46 -12.69 -15.60
C MET A 205 -18.12 -11.94 -16.73
N SER A 206 -17.68 -12.20 -17.96
CA SER A 206 -18.35 -11.69 -19.15
C SER A 206 -19.70 -12.38 -19.34
N GLN A 207 -20.64 -11.71 -20.04
CA GLN A 207 -21.95 -12.28 -20.34
C GLN A 207 -21.86 -13.64 -21.08
N LYS A 208 -20.82 -13.83 -21.86
CA LYS A 208 -20.53 -15.08 -22.57
C LYS A 208 -20.10 -16.21 -21.62
N ASP A 209 -19.30 -15.89 -20.62
CA ASP A 209 -18.82 -16.87 -19.63
C ASP A 209 -19.96 -17.26 -18.65
N LEU A 210 -20.83 -16.33 -18.32
CA LEU A 210 -22.04 -16.57 -17.52
C LEU A 210 -23.00 -17.53 -18.22
N LEU A 211 -23.24 -17.34 -19.52
CA LEU A 211 -24.09 -18.23 -20.33
C LEU A 211 -23.47 -19.63 -20.47
N ALA A 212 -22.14 -19.74 -20.62
CA ALA A 212 -21.45 -21.02 -20.69
C ALA A 212 -21.55 -21.78 -19.35
N LEU A 213 -21.47 -21.07 -18.22
CA LEU A 213 -21.57 -21.64 -16.87
C LEU A 213 -22.99 -22.13 -16.58
N LEU A 214 -24.01 -21.36 -16.97
CA LEU A 214 -25.43 -21.76 -16.87
C LEU A 214 -25.75 -22.98 -17.76
N GLY A 215 -25.20 -23.02 -18.96
CA GLY A 215 -25.36 -24.17 -19.87
C GLY A 215 -24.68 -25.45 -19.30
N GLY A 216 -23.51 -25.30 -18.68
CA GLY A 216 -22.81 -26.40 -18.00
C GLY A 216 -23.58 -26.93 -16.77
N LEU A 217 -24.16 -26.06 -15.97
CA LEU A 217 -24.98 -26.45 -14.81
C LEU A 217 -26.29 -27.15 -15.22
N ALA A 218 -26.92 -26.70 -16.31
CA ALA A 218 -28.10 -27.37 -16.87
C ALA A 218 -27.78 -28.79 -17.38
N SER A 219 -26.59 -29.01 -17.97
CA SER A 219 -26.14 -30.33 -18.42
C SER A 219 -25.80 -31.30 -17.29
N LEU A 220 -25.51 -30.76 -16.09
CA LEU A 220 -25.22 -31.55 -14.87
C LEU A 220 -26.45 -31.90 -14.04
N GLY A 221 -27.67 -31.54 -14.50
CA GLY A 221 -28.93 -31.91 -13.84
C GLY A 221 -29.19 -31.23 -12.50
N LEU A 222 -28.49 -30.14 -12.18
CA LEU A 222 -28.63 -29.41 -10.90
C LEU A 222 -29.72 -28.32 -10.93
N GLY A 223 -30.65 -28.39 -11.88
CA GLY A 223 -31.64 -27.34 -12.14
C GLY A 223 -33.11 -27.73 -12.01
N SER A 224 -33.50 -28.89 -11.43
CA SER A 224 -34.91 -29.25 -11.30
C SER A 224 -35.24 -29.99 -10.01
N GLN A 225 -35.54 -29.26 -8.95
CA GLN A 225 -36.48 -29.68 -7.91
C GLN A 225 -37.45 -28.52 -7.66
N SER A 226 -38.47 -28.46 -8.48
CA SER A 226 -39.72 -27.76 -8.10
C SER A 226 -40.53 -28.69 -7.24
N SER A 227 -40.81 -28.27 -6.04
CA SER A 227 -41.76 -28.90 -5.13
C SER A 227 -43.18 -28.80 -5.66
N ASP A 228 -43.75 -29.90 -6.13
CA ASP A 228 -45.18 -30.13 -6.19
C ASP A 228 -45.58 -30.96 -4.96
N ASP A 229 -46.05 -30.30 -3.95
CA ASP A 229 -46.88 -30.90 -2.91
C ASP A 229 -48.24 -30.24 -2.97
N ASN A 230 -49.10 -30.84 -3.80
CA ASN A 230 -50.53 -30.61 -3.78
C ASN A 230 -51.18 -31.90 -3.28
N HIS A 231 -51.77 -31.88 -2.08
CA HIS A 231 -52.57 -32.96 -1.57
C HIS A 231 -53.98 -32.47 -1.27
N PRO A 232 -55.04 -33.00 -1.92
CA PRO A 232 -56.39 -32.84 -1.46
C PRO A 232 -56.91 -34.16 -0.84
N THR A 233 -57.63 -33.99 0.21
CA THR A 233 -58.69 -34.74 0.97
C THR A 233 -58.23 -35.21 2.33
#